data_2166416674c2a4d831ac7021acd34f75
#
_entry.id   2166416674c2a4d831ac7021acd34f75
#
_cell.length_a   1.000
_cell.length_b   1.000
_cell.length_c   1.000
_cell.angle_alpha   90.00
_cell.angle_beta   90.00
_cell.angle_gamma   90.00
#
_symmetry.space_group_name_H-M   'P 1'
#
loop_
_entity.id
_entity.type
_entity.pdbx_description
1 polymer ?
#
loop_
_entity_poly.entity_id
_entity_poly.type
_entity_poly.pdbx_seq_one_letter_code
_entity_poly.pdbx_strand_id
1 'polypeptide(L)'
;MPSAAYVAGLIDGDGCITAFLKRLKTSPHGFAVKGRVKITSRSLRLLEAVHRDFGGQIVDRGDGLFDLCWESFEEIERLLRTILPFLIEKREQALCMLKLCSLRRSRAFHKKVEFVRRIQELNSGASTGRGVKRA
;
A
#
# COMPACT_ATOMS: atom_id res chain seq x y z
N MET A 1 -3.32 22.15 4.90
CA MET A 1 -3.89 20.89 4.41
C MET A 1 -2.96 20.26 3.37
N PRO A 2 -2.53 18.98 3.53
CA PRO A 2 -1.69 18.35 2.52
C PRO A 2 -2.47 18.09 1.24
N SER A 3 -1.81 18.29 0.12
CA SER A 3 -2.38 18.02 -1.19
C SER A 3 -2.20 16.54 -1.56
N ALA A 4 -2.92 16.10 -2.58
CA ALA A 4 -2.73 14.75 -3.11
C ALA A 4 -1.29 14.53 -3.60
N ALA A 5 -0.69 15.56 -4.21
CA ALA A 5 0.70 15.46 -4.66
C ALA A 5 1.67 15.29 -3.48
N TYR A 6 1.42 16.01 -2.40
CA TYR A 6 2.23 15.89 -1.19
C TYR A 6 2.18 14.47 -0.61
N VAL A 7 0.97 13.92 -0.51
CA VAL A 7 0.79 12.57 0.04
C VAL A 7 1.42 11.53 -0.90
N ALA A 8 1.29 11.70 -2.21
CA ALA A 8 1.94 10.82 -3.18
C ALA A 8 3.46 10.82 -2.98
N GLY A 9 4.05 12.01 -2.77
CA GLY A 9 5.47 12.13 -2.53
C GLY A 9 5.91 11.45 -1.23
N LEU A 10 5.09 11.53 -0.18
CA LEU A 10 5.39 10.83 1.06
C LEU A 10 5.37 9.31 0.86
N ILE A 11 4.41 8.81 0.10
CA ILE A 11 4.32 7.38 -0.17
C ILE A 11 5.48 6.92 -1.06
N ASP A 12 5.83 7.71 -2.08
CA ASP A 12 6.98 7.39 -2.93
C ASP A 12 8.28 7.33 -2.14
N GLY A 13 8.47 8.26 -1.20
CA GLY A 13 9.71 8.36 -0.44
C GLY A 13 9.77 7.49 0.81
N ASP A 14 8.76 7.59 1.66
CA ASP A 14 8.77 6.98 2.99
C ASP A 14 7.67 5.96 3.21
N GLY A 15 6.92 5.62 2.18
CA GLY A 15 5.81 4.70 2.32
C GLY A 15 6.03 3.40 1.59
N CYS A 16 5.00 2.56 1.64
CA CYS A 16 5.00 1.33 0.87
C CYS A 16 3.57 0.95 0.50
N ILE A 17 3.47 0.24 -0.61
CA ILE A 17 2.23 -0.37 -1.10
C ILE A 17 2.52 -1.86 -1.13
N THR A 18 1.86 -2.63 -0.27
CA THR A 18 2.13 -4.06 -0.13
C THR A 18 0.85 -4.88 -0.25
N ALA A 19 1.00 -6.11 -0.71
CA ALA A 19 -0.08 -7.07 -0.75
C ALA A 19 0.47 -8.42 -0.30
N PHE A 20 -0.36 -9.19 0.37
CA PHE A 20 0.08 -10.47 0.93
C PHE A 20 -1.10 -11.39 1.12
N LEU A 21 -0.78 -12.67 1.35
CA LEU A 21 -1.78 -13.68 1.66
C LEU A 21 -1.74 -13.93 3.17
N LYS A 22 -2.89 -13.78 3.80
CA LYS A 22 -3.03 -14.05 5.23
C LYS A 22 -3.71 -15.41 5.39
N ARG A 23 -3.15 -16.28 6.22
CA ARG A 23 -3.76 -17.56 6.50
C ARG A 23 -5.12 -17.36 7.16
N LEU A 24 -6.14 -18.05 6.65
CA LEU A 24 -7.50 -17.89 7.14
C LEU A 24 -8.24 -19.22 6.96
N LYS A 25 -8.49 -19.92 8.05
CA LYS A 25 -9.09 -21.26 8.04
C LYS A 25 -10.49 -21.27 7.42
N THR A 26 -11.22 -20.17 7.55
CA THR A 26 -12.59 -20.08 7.03
C THR A 26 -12.66 -19.78 5.53
N SER A 27 -11.52 -19.44 4.92
CA SER A 27 -11.47 -19.18 3.49
C SER A 27 -11.46 -20.49 2.71
N PRO A 28 -12.18 -20.58 1.56
CA PRO A 28 -12.17 -21.77 0.72
C PRO A 28 -10.77 -22.19 0.28
N HIS A 29 -9.85 -21.26 0.15
CA HIS A 29 -8.47 -21.51 -0.30
C HIS A 29 -7.46 -21.52 0.84
N GLY A 30 -7.92 -21.39 2.08
CA GLY A 30 -7.05 -21.36 3.25
C GLY A 30 -6.34 -20.03 3.46
N PHE A 31 -6.57 -19.04 2.60
CA PHE A 31 -5.92 -17.74 2.67
C PHE A 31 -6.91 -16.63 2.30
N ALA A 32 -6.64 -15.44 2.82
CA ALA A 32 -7.31 -14.22 2.39
C ALA A 32 -6.27 -13.30 1.78
N VAL A 33 -6.66 -12.60 0.73
CA VAL A 33 -5.80 -11.60 0.08
C VAL A 33 -5.94 -10.29 0.85
N LYS A 34 -4.82 -9.70 1.24
CA LYS A 34 -4.77 -8.45 1.98
C LYS A 34 -3.91 -7.44 1.26
N GLY A 35 -4.27 -6.18 1.41
CA GLY A 35 -3.47 -5.07 0.92
C GLY A 35 -3.21 -4.09 2.03
N ARG A 36 -2.15 -3.31 1.88
CA ARG A 36 -1.81 -2.25 2.83
C ARG A 36 -1.05 -1.15 2.12
N VAL A 37 -1.42 0.07 2.45
CA VAL A 37 -0.60 1.25 2.11
C VAL A 37 -0.20 1.85 3.44
N LYS A 38 1.07 2.25 3.57
CA LYS A 38 1.60 2.71 4.84
C LYS A 38 2.61 3.83 4.63
N ILE A 39 2.59 4.80 5.55
CA ILE A 39 3.61 5.84 5.65
C ILE A 39 4.19 5.75 7.06
N THR A 40 5.50 5.64 7.17
CA THR A 40 6.19 5.60 8.46
C THR A 40 6.91 6.94 8.69
N SER A 41 6.80 7.49 9.89
CA SER A 41 7.45 8.75 10.22
C SER A 41 7.71 8.85 11.73
N ARG A 42 8.74 9.60 12.08
CA ARG A 42 8.97 10.00 13.48
C ARG A 42 8.03 11.12 13.89
N SER A 43 7.42 11.80 12.93
CA SER A 43 6.57 12.95 13.19
C SER A 43 5.10 12.53 13.22
N LEU A 44 4.58 12.41 14.44
CA LEU A 44 3.14 12.17 14.62
C LEU A 44 2.33 13.32 14.02
N ARG A 45 2.80 14.54 14.17
CA ARG A 45 2.14 15.72 13.63
C ARG A 45 1.96 15.64 12.12
N LEU A 46 2.97 15.15 11.42
CA LEU A 46 2.89 14.97 9.97
C LEU A 46 1.80 13.97 9.61
N LEU A 47 1.82 12.81 10.29
CA LEU A 47 0.85 11.76 10.01
C LEU A 47 -0.57 12.17 10.37
N GLU A 48 -0.73 12.94 11.44
CA GLU A 48 -2.05 13.46 11.82
C GLU A 48 -2.60 14.42 10.76
N ALA A 49 -1.74 15.23 10.16
CA ALA A 49 -2.17 16.14 9.10
C ALA A 49 -2.66 15.36 7.88
N VAL A 50 -1.96 14.29 7.49
CA VAL A 50 -2.39 13.43 6.39
C VAL A 50 -3.66 12.68 6.74
N HIS A 51 -3.71 12.11 7.94
CA HIS A 51 -4.87 11.35 8.42
C HIS A 51 -6.17 12.18 8.38
N ARG A 52 -6.07 13.45 8.75
CA ARG A 52 -7.25 14.32 8.81
C ARG A 52 -7.97 14.41 7.48
N ASP A 53 -7.22 14.43 6.37
CA ASP A 53 -7.81 14.63 5.04
C ASP A 53 -7.90 13.35 4.22
N PHE A 54 -7.07 12.35 4.52
CA PHE A 54 -6.96 11.14 3.69
C PHE A 54 -7.34 9.87 4.44
N GLY A 55 -7.68 9.94 5.71
CA GLY A 55 -8.09 8.78 6.48
C GLY A 55 -6.92 7.89 6.89
N GLY A 56 -7.20 6.61 7.02
CA GLY A 56 -6.24 5.66 7.53
C GLY A 56 -6.23 5.58 9.04
N GLN A 57 -5.32 4.80 9.60
CA GLN A 57 -5.19 4.63 11.05
C GLN A 57 -3.74 4.84 11.47
N ILE A 58 -3.55 5.59 12.53
CA ILE A 58 -2.20 5.84 13.07
C ILE A 58 -1.90 4.80 14.13
N VAL A 59 -0.73 4.19 14.02
CA VAL A 59 -0.24 3.17 14.96
C VAL A 59 1.08 3.64 15.54
N ASP A 60 1.18 3.65 16.88
CA ASP A 60 2.44 3.92 17.58
C ASP A 60 3.22 2.62 17.66
N ARG A 61 4.40 2.58 17.05
CA ARG A 61 5.23 1.38 17.02
C ARG A 61 6.01 1.14 18.31
N GLY A 62 6.12 2.15 19.15
CA GLY A 62 6.84 2.03 20.41
C GLY A 62 8.36 2.22 20.31
N ASP A 63 8.88 2.45 19.11
CA ASP A 63 10.31 2.65 18.86
C ASP A 63 10.64 4.07 18.40
N GLY A 64 9.74 5.01 18.66
CA GLY A 64 9.90 6.40 18.21
C GLY A 64 9.36 6.64 16.82
N LEU A 65 8.82 5.61 16.18
CA LEU A 65 8.21 5.70 14.86
C LEU A 65 6.71 5.48 14.95
N PHE A 66 6.00 6.10 14.02
CA PHE A 66 4.55 5.93 13.86
C PHE A 66 4.26 5.51 12.44
N ASP A 67 3.19 4.73 12.27
CA ASP A 67 2.70 4.33 10.95
C ASP A 67 1.32 4.91 10.73
N LEU A 68 1.06 5.43 9.54
CA LEU A 68 -0.28 5.71 9.07
C LEU A 68 -0.60 4.65 8.03
N CYS A 69 -1.62 3.83 8.30
CA CYS A 69 -1.95 2.66 7.50
C CYS A 69 -3.34 2.74 6.91
N TRP A 70 -3.47 2.29 5.66
CA TRP A 70 -4.77 2.06 5.01
C TRP A 70 -4.81 0.56 4.71
N GLU A 71 -5.79 -0.14 5.26
CA GLU A 71 -5.81 -1.61 5.21
C GLU A 71 -7.06 -2.22 4.59
N SER A 72 -8.18 -1.51 4.52
CA SER A 72 -9.33 -2.02 3.78
C SER A 72 -9.18 -1.68 2.30
N PHE A 73 -9.65 -2.55 1.42
CA PHE A 73 -9.57 -2.28 0.00
C PHE A 73 -10.35 -1.02 -0.39
N GLU A 74 -11.44 -0.72 0.31
CA GLU A 74 -12.21 0.50 0.07
C GLU A 74 -11.39 1.75 0.36
N GLU A 75 -10.70 1.77 1.49
CA GLU A 75 -9.85 2.91 1.87
C GLU A 75 -8.66 3.03 0.92
N ILE A 76 -8.04 1.90 0.60
CA ILE A 76 -6.88 1.87 -0.31
C ILE A 76 -7.28 2.40 -1.68
N GLU A 77 -8.42 1.94 -2.19
CA GLU A 77 -8.89 2.37 -3.50
C GLU A 77 -9.13 3.87 -3.54
N ARG A 78 -9.79 4.40 -2.52
CA ARG A 78 -10.07 5.84 -2.45
C ARG A 78 -8.78 6.65 -2.42
N LEU A 79 -7.84 6.24 -1.60
CA LEU A 79 -6.54 6.90 -1.49
C LEU A 79 -5.79 6.86 -2.82
N LEU A 80 -5.63 5.67 -3.38
CA LEU A 80 -4.81 5.50 -4.57
C LEU A 80 -5.40 6.18 -5.79
N ARG A 81 -6.72 6.19 -5.94
CA ARG A 81 -7.35 6.92 -7.06
C ARG A 81 -7.05 8.41 -6.98
N THR A 82 -6.98 8.95 -5.77
CA THR A 82 -6.72 10.37 -5.56
C THR A 82 -5.27 10.73 -5.85
N ILE A 83 -4.32 9.89 -5.42
CA ILE A 83 -2.90 10.23 -5.52
C ILE A 83 -2.20 9.64 -6.74
N LEU A 84 -2.85 8.73 -7.46
CA LEU A 84 -2.23 8.04 -8.60
C LEU A 84 -1.56 8.95 -9.63
N PRO A 85 -2.19 10.07 -10.04
CA PRO A 85 -1.56 10.94 -11.04
C PRO A 85 -0.21 11.51 -10.61
N PHE A 86 0.05 11.53 -9.30
CA PHE A 86 1.25 12.15 -8.74
C PHE A 86 2.30 11.14 -8.29
N LEU A 87 1.98 9.85 -8.33
CA LEU A 87 2.96 8.82 -7.98
C LEU A 87 3.96 8.64 -9.11
N ILE A 88 5.21 8.50 -8.75
CA ILE A 88 6.32 8.27 -9.69
C ILE A 88 6.93 6.89 -9.45
N GLU A 89 7.52 6.69 -8.29
CA GLU A 89 8.25 5.46 -7.97
C GLU A 89 7.34 4.25 -7.79
N LYS A 90 6.21 4.44 -7.12
CA LYS A 90 5.32 3.34 -6.76
C LYS A 90 4.06 3.26 -7.62
N ARG A 91 4.11 3.89 -8.80
CA ARG A 91 2.95 3.94 -9.68
C ARG A 91 2.49 2.54 -10.13
N GLU A 92 3.43 1.65 -10.47
CA GLU A 92 3.06 0.30 -10.90
C GLU A 92 2.44 -0.51 -9.77
N GLN A 93 2.99 -0.40 -8.56
CA GLN A 93 2.40 -1.04 -7.38
C GLN A 93 0.98 -0.54 -7.16
N ALA A 94 0.76 0.77 -7.30
CA ALA A 94 -0.56 1.36 -7.13
C ALA A 94 -1.54 0.83 -8.17
N LEU A 95 -1.12 0.72 -9.42
CA LEU A 95 -1.99 0.18 -10.48
C LEU A 95 -2.36 -1.26 -10.21
N CYS A 96 -1.41 -2.09 -9.79
CA CYS A 96 -1.68 -3.48 -9.41
C CYS A 96 -2.62 -3.56 -8.21
N MET A 97 -2.42 -2.69 -7.22
CA MET A 97 -3.28 -2.66 -6.04
C MET A 97 -4.70 -2.25 -6.41
N LEU A 98 -4.86 -1.31 -7.33
CA LEU A 98 -6.20 -0.91 -7.80
C LEU A 98 -6.90 -2.08 -8.51
N LYS A 99 -6.16 -2.92 -9.24
CA LYS A 99 -6.73 -4.14 -9.82
C LYS A 99 -7.20 -5.08 -8.73
N LEU A 100 -6.41 -5.26 -7.67
CA LEU A 100 -6.83 -6.06 -6.52
C LEU A 100 -8.10 -5.50 -5.89
N CYS A 101 -8.17 -4.19 -5.73
CA CYS A 101 -9.36 -3.55 -5.17
C CYS A 101 -10.59 -3.86 -6.02
N SER A 102 -10.44 -3.84 -7.36
CA SER A 102 -11.55 -4.14 -8.27
C SER A 102 -11.99 -5.61 -8.19
N LEU A 103 -11.10 -6.48 -7.75
CA LEU A 103 -11.38 -7.92 -7.63
C LEU A 103 -11.80 -8.34 -6.23
N ARG A 104 -11.96 -7.41 -5.28
CA ARG A 104 -12.17 -7.76 -3.88
C ARG A 104 -13.39 -8.65 -3.64
N ARG A 105 -14.40 -8.53 -4.48
CA ARG A 105 -15.62 -9.35 -4.38
C ARG A 105 -15.64 -10.51 -5.36
N SER A 106 -14.60 -10.63 -6.16
CA SER A 106 -14.48 -11.72 -7.13
C SER A 106 -14.03 -13.00 -6.44
N ARG A 107 -14.44 -14.13 -6.99
CA ARG A 107 -14.01 -15.45 -6.53
C ARG A 107 -12.77 -15.96 -7.27
N ALA A 108 -12.23 -15.16 -8.19
CA ALA A 108 -11.06 -15.52 -8.98
C ALA A 108 -9.79 -15.40 -8.15
N PHE A 109 -9.58 -16.32 -7.23
CA PHE A 109 -8.46 -16.29 -6.29
C PHE A 109 -7.11 -16.26 -7.01
N HIS A 110 -6.95 -17.05 -8.06
CA HIS A 110 -5.68 -17.12 -8.79
C HIS A 110 -5.30 -15.79 -9.43
N LYS A 111 -6.29 -15.02 -9.91
CA LYS A 111 -6.02 -13.67 -10.45
C LYS A 111 -5.56 -12.72 -9.36
N LYS A 112 -6.18 -12.81 -8.19
CA LYS A 112 -5.76 -12.00 -7.05
C LYS A 112 -4.32 -12.32 -6.67
N VAL A 113 -3.96 -13.59 -6.64
CA VAL A 113 -2.61 -14.02 -6.31
C VAL A 113 -1.59 -13.49 -7.32
N GLU A 114 -1.95 -13.45 -8.60
CA GLU A 114 -1.07 -12.87 -9.62
C GLU A 114 -0.72 -11.42 -9.31
N PHE A 115 -1.71 -10.61 -8.94
CA PHE A 115 -1.45 -9.21 -8.61
C PHE A 115 -0.68 -9.07 -7.30
N VAL A 116 -0.94 -9.93 -6.32
CA VAL A 116 -0.14 -9.96 -5.09
C VAL A 116 1.32 -10.22 -5.41
N ARG A 117 1.59 -11.22 -6.22
CA ARG A 117 2.95 -11.58 -6.62
C ARG A 117 3.63 -10.46 -7.39
N ARG A 118 2.88 -9.81 -8.28
CA ARG A 118 3.42 -8.69 -9.06
C ARG A 118 3.85 -7.54 -8.14
N ILE A 119 3.01 -7.20 -7.17
CA ILE A 119 3.36 -6.16 -6.20
C ILE A 119 4.60 -6.55 -5.41
N GLN A 120 4.68 -7.80 -4.97
CA GLN A 120 5.83 -8.30 -4.22
C GLN A 120 7.11 -8.26 -5.06
N GLU A 121 7.03 -8.60 -6.33
CA GLU A 121 8.17 -8.49 -7.24
C GLU A 121 8.65 -7.06 -7.39
N LEU A 122 7.71 -6.14 -7.59
CA LEU A 122 8.05 -4.72 -7.72
C LEU A 122 8.73 -4.21 -6.44
N ASN A 123 8.23 -4.64 -5.29
CA ASN A 123 8.79 -4.22 -4.00
C ASN A 123 10.15 -4.84 -3.71
N SER A 124 10.44 -6.00 -4.28
CA SER A 124 11.73 -6.66 -4.07
C SER A 124 12.87 -5.98 -4.82
N GLY A 125 12.53 -5.07 -5.73
CA GLY A 125 13.53 -4.40 -6.54
C GLY A 125 14.01 -5.19 -7.74
N ALA A 126 13.47 -6.39 -7.95
CA ALA A 126 13.90 -7.25 -9.06
C ALA A 126 13.66 -6.59 -10.42
N SER A 127 12.57 -5.84 -10.55
CA SER A 127 12.21 -5.18 -11.80
C SER A 127 12.68 -3.73 -11.87
N THR A 128 13.30 -3.19 -10.81
CA THR A 128 13.76 -1.79 -10.77
C THR A 128 15.28 -1.67 -10.76
N GLY A 129 15.98 -2.73 -10.53
CA GLY A 129 17.43 -2.71 -10.45
C GLY A 129 17.98 -2.11 -9.16
N ARG A 130 17.14 -1.85 -8.17
CA ARG A 130 17.60 -1.26 -6.91
C ARG A 130 18.64 -2.11 -6.20
N GLY A 131 18.52 -3.42 -6.31
CA GLY A 131 19.50 -4.32 -5.72
C GLY A 131 20.88 -4.12 -6.30
N VAL A 132 20.96 -3.79 -7.59
CA VAL A 132 22.24 -3.52 -8.27
C VAL A 132 22.93 -2.31 -7.69
N LYS A 133 22.17 -1.28 -7.39
CA LYS A 133 22.74 -0.04 -6.83
C LYS A 133 23.40 -0.23 -5.48
N ARG A 134 23.02 -1.26 -4.75
CA ARG A 134 23.55 -1.53 -3.43
C ARG A 134 24.77 -2.44 -3.44
N ALA A 135 25.06 -2.98 -4.57
CA ALA A 135 26.19 -3.89 -4.72
C ALA A 135 27.53 -3.16 -4.66
#